data_620be07ae20d7b0a1997bf39c03907fc
#
_entry.id   620be07ae20d7b0a1997bf39c03907fc
#
_cell.length_a   1.000
_cell.length_b   1.000
_cell.length_c   1.000
_cell.angle_alpha   90.00
_cell.angle_beta   90.00
_cell.angle_gamma   90.00
#
_symmetry.space_group_name_H-M   'P 1'
#
loop_
_entity.id
_entity.type
_entity.pdbx_description
1 polymer ?
#
loop_
_entity_poly.entity_id
_entity_poly.type
_entity_poly.pdbx_seq_one_letter_code
_entity_poly.pdbx_strand_id
1 'polypeptide(L)'
;TLFVTISQSGETADTLAALKEAKRLGYAHTLAICNVPESSLVRESESSLLTRAGPEIGVASTKAFTTQLAALLLLVVALGRRHGLSAEEEAKIVQELERLPEQIQHALKLEPAIEQWAALFGDKKDALFLGRGAQYPVAMEGALKLKEISYIHAEAYPAGELKHGPLALIDSEMPVIAVAPNNELLEKLKSNLQEVHARGGQLFVFADVHAPMESVPNVNLLRVAETDEVVAPIVYTIPLQLLAYHVALIKGTDVDQPRNLAKSVTVE
;
A
#
# COMPACT_ATOMS: atom_id res chain seq x y z
N THR A 1 9.38 -8.28 25.74
CA THR A 1 8.64 -7.65 24.65
C THR A 1 9.61 -6.90 23.76
N LEU A 2 9.52 -7.08 22.43
CA LEU A 2 10.28 -6.34 21.43
C LEU A 2 9.49 -5.08 21.03
N PHE A 3 10.13 -3.92 21.09
CA PHE A 3 9.58 -2.67 20.56
C PHE A 3 10.16 -2.43 19.16
N VAL A 4 9.29 -2.33 18.15
CA VAL A 4 9.69 -2.16 16.76
C VAL A 4 9.29 -0.76 16.29
N THR A 5 10.25 -0.03 15.75
CA THR A 5 10.03 1.25 15.07
C THR A 5 10.24 1.08 13.57
N ILE A 6 9.43 1.78 12.76
CA ILE A 6 9.51 1.75 11.31
C ILE A 6 9.65 3.18 10.82
N SER A 7 10.67 3.46 10.01
CA SER A 7 10.89 4.80 9.47
C SER A 7 11.65 4.71 8.14
N GLN A 8 11.35 5.61 7.20
CA GLN A 8 12.16 5.76 6.00
C GLN A 8 13.45 6.52 6.32
N SER A 9 13.35 7.71 6.92
CA SER A 9 14.48 8.60 7.21
C SER A 9 15.23 8.24 8.49
N GLY A 10 14.53 7.68 9.48
CA GLY A 10 15.05 7.45 10.83
C GLY A 10 15.23 8.73 11.65
N GLU A 11 14.66 9.87 11.21
CA GLU A 11 14.78 11.17 11.85
C GLU A 11 13.42 11.78 12.24
N THR A 12 12.33 11.04 12.12
CA THR A 12 10.98 11.52 12.48
C THR A 12 10.88 11.75 13.98
N ALA A 13 10.55 12.98 14.39
CA ALA A 13 10.54 13.40 15.79
C ALA A 13 9.67 12.50 16.68
N ASP A 14 8.43 12.24 16.27
CA ASP A 14 7.50 11.40 17.02
C ASP A 14 7.99 9.96 17.19
N THR A 15 8.61 9.39 16.14
CA THR A 15 9.16 8.04 16.20
C THR A 15 10.33 7.93 17.16
N LEU A 16 11.22 8.95 17.17
CA LEU A 16 12.32 9.05 18.12
C LEU A 16 11.83 9.26 19.56
N ALA A 17 10.81 10.08 19.74
CA ALA A 17 10.17 10.27 21.04
C ALA A 17 9.54 8.97 21.57
N ALA A 18 8.84 8.23 20.70
CA ALA A 18 8.25 6.93 21.04
C ALA A 18 9.33 5.90 21.43
N LEU A 19 10.48 5.85 20.73
CA LEU A 19 11.60 4.97 21.09
C LEU A 19 12.19 5.34 22.47
N LYS A 20 12.37 6.63 22.75
CA LYS A 20 12.86 7.11 24.04
C LYS A 20 11.90 6.73 25.17
N GLU A 21 10.62 6.93 24.95
CA GLU A 21 9.59 6.57 25.93
C GLU A 21 9.52 5.06 26.15
N ALA A 22 9.62 4.24 25.11
CA ALA A 22 9.67 2.78 25.26
C ALA A 22 10.84 2.34 26.14
N LYS A 23 12.03 2.92 25.94
CA LYS A 23 13.20 2.66 26.79
C LYS A 23 12.96 3.08 28.25
N ARG A 24 12.35 4.25 28.47
CA ARG A 24 11.98 4.73 29.81
C ARG A 24 11.00 3.79 30.52
N LEU A 25 10.10 3.17 29.76
CA LEU A 25 9.12 2.20 30.24
C LEU A 25 9.70 0.79 30.45
N GLY A 26 11.00 0.59 30.19
CA GLY A 26 11.69 -0.67 30.43
C GLY A 26 11.58 -1.70 29.30
N TYR A 27 11.25 -1.30 28.09
CA TYR A 27 11.39 -2.17 26.91
C TYR A 27 12.89 -2.43 26.65
N ALA A 28 13.34 -3.63 27.02
CA ALA A 28 14.76 -3.99 26.93
C ALA A 28 15.25 -4.21 25.50
N HIS A 29 14.34 -4.60 24.59
CA HIS A 29 14.71 -4.92 23.21
C HIS A 29 14.00 -3.97 22.24
N THR A 30 14.81 -3.27 21.43
CA THR A 30 14.35 -2.32 20.42
C THR A 30 14.93 -2.68 19.06
N LEU A 31 14.07 -2.67 18.02
CA LEU A 31 14.43 -2.91 16.63
C LEU A 31 13.97 -1.74 15.77
N ALA A 32 14.88 -1.15 15.00
CA ALA A 32 14.52 -0.20 13.96
C ALA A 32 14.48 -0.87 12.58
N ILE A 33 13.35 -0.79 11.88
CA ILE A 33 13.27 -1.05 10.44
C ILE A 33 13.41 0.29 9.74
N CYS A 34 14.57 0.53 9.09
CA CYS A 34 14.91 1.85 8.58
C CYS A 34 15.63 1.76 7.23
N ASN A 35 15.47 2.78 6.37
CA ASN A 35 16.17 2.82 5.09
C ASN A 35 17.53 3.54 5.19
N VAL A 36 17.66 4.52 6.06
CA VAL A 36 18.89 5.32 6.18
C VAL A 36 19.79 4.72 7.26
N PRO A 37 20.94 4.13 6.88
CA PRO A 37 21.95 3.71 7.86
C PRO A 37 22.47 4.95 8.60
N GLU A 38 22.96 4.76 9.82
CA GLU A 38 23.52 5.85 10.66
C GLU A 38 22.52 6.96 11.07
N SER A 39 21.21 6.77 10.80
CA SER A 39 20.18 7.70 11.30
C SER A 39 20.07 7.65 12.82
N SER A 40 19.46 8.67 13.42
CA SER A 40 19.25 8.73 14.87
C SER A 40 18.49 7.52 15.39
N LEU A 41 17.46 7.08 14.68
CA LEU A 41 16.66 5.91 15.05
C LEU A 41 17.50 4.63 15.06
N VAL A 42 18.37 4.45 14.06
CA VAL A 42 19.27 3.27 13.97
C VAL A 42 20.30 3.31 15.09
N ARG A 43 20.92 4.44 15.35
CA ARG A 43 21.92 4.58 16.43
C ARG A 43 21.33 4.40 17.82
N GLU A 44 20.08 4.81 18.00
CA GLU A 44 19.41 4.72 19.31
C GLU A 44 18.73 3.37 19.54
N SER A 45 18.55 2.53 18.54
CA SER A 45 17.96 1.19 18.69
C SER A 45 19.03 0.14 19.01
N GLU A 46 18.67 -0.91 19.76
CA GLU A 46 19.57 -2.04 20.07
C GLU A 46 19.94 -2.82 18.80
N SER A 47 18.99 -2.98 17.89
CA SER A 47 19.16 -3.68 16.63
C SER A 47 18.50 -2.91 15.50
N SER A 48 18.96 -3.13 14.27
CA SER A 48 18.35 -2.53 13.08
C SER A 48 18.27 -3.52 11.92
N LEU A 49 17.19 -3.39 11.14
CA LEU A 49 17.00 -4.06 9.86
C LEU A 49 16.89 -2.96 8.79
N LEU A 50 17.93 -2.87 7.95
CA LEU A 50 17.98 -1.87 6.89
C LEU A 50 17.24 -2.36 5.65
N THR A 51 16.28 -1.57 5.16
CA THR A 51 15.47 -1.91 3.98
C THR A 51 16.23 -1.82 2.67
N ARG A 52 17.35 -1.05 2.63
CA ARG A 52 18.25 -0.90 1.48
C ARG A 52 17.55 -0.45 0.18
N ALA A 53 16.45 0.32 0.30
CA ALA A 53 15.71 0.84 -0.84
C ALA A 53 16.51 1.89 -1.66
N GLY A 54 17.67 2.32 -1.16
CA GLY A 54 18.43 3.42 -1.73
C GLY A 54 17.78 4.78 -1.48
N PRO A 55 18.31 5.86 -2.05
CA PRO A 55 17.75 7.20 -1.90
C PRO A 55 16.32 7.26 -2.46
N GLU A 56 15.39 7.83 -1.73
CA GLU A 56 14.03 8.13 -2.15
C GLU A 56 13.84 9.65 -2.15
N ILE A 57 13.75 10.24 -3.36
CA ILE A 57 13.76 11.68 -3.56
C ILE A 57 12.38 12.28 -3.32
N GLY A 58 11.35 11.64 -3.88
CA GLY A 58 9.98 12.10 -3.73
C GLY A 58 9.52 12.13 -2.27
N VAL A 59 8.75 13.15 -1.91
CA VAL A 59 8.18 13.29 -0.55
C VAL A 59 7.25 12.13 -0.24
N ALA A 60 6.34 11.78 -1.16
CA ALA A 60 5.47 10.62 -1.04
C ALA A 60 6.30 9.33 -1.12
N SER A 61 6.22 8.50 -0.08
CA SER A 61 6.96 7.23 -0.03
C SER A 61 6.35 6.20 -0.99
N THR A 62 7.21 5.54 -1.77
CA THR A 62 6.82 4.46 -2.70
C THR A 62 7.63 3.20 -2.43
N LYS A 63 8.86 3.12 -2.95
CA LYS A 63 9.74 1.96 -2.72
C LYS A 63 10.09 1.76 -1.23
N ALA A 64 10.16 2.84 -0.44
CA ALA A 64 10.39 2.71 0.99
C ALA A 64 9.26 1.93 1.67
N PHE A 65 8.00 2.18 1.30
CA PHE A 65 6.84 1.45 1.82
C PHE A 65 6.91 -0.05 1.46
N THR A 66 7.11 -0.38 0.20
CA THR A 66 7.15 -1.79 -0.25
C THR A 66 8.32 -2.57 0.34
N THR A 67 9.50 -1.93 0.49
CA THR A 67 10.65 -2.57 1.14
C THR A 67 10.47 -2.71 2.66
N GLN A 68 9.71 -1.83 3.31
CA GLN A 68 9.31 -1.99 4.72
C GLN A 68 8.38 -3.19 4.89
N LEU A 69 7.42 -3.41 3.98
CA LEU A 69 6.57 -4.60 4.00
C LEU A 69 7.40 -5.88 3.84
N ALA A 70 8.38 -5.91 2.91
CA ALA A 70 9.28 -7.03 2.75
C ALA A 70 10.12 -7.27 4.02
N ALA A 71 10.65 -6.22 4.64
CA ALA A 71 11.40 -6.31 5.90
C ALA A 71 10.53 -6.83 7.06
N LEU A 72 9.29 -6.40 7.15
CA LEU A 72 8.33 -6.92 8.13
C LEU A 72 8.04 -8.40 7.91
N LEU A 73 7.88 -8.83 6.66
CA LEU A 73 7.67 -10.24 6.35
C LEU A 73 8.89 -11.09 6.73
N LEU A 74 10.11 -10.61 6.47
CA LEU A 74 11.34 -11.25 6.96
C LEU A 74 11.38 -11.35 8.49
N LEU A 75 10.96 -10.29 9.19
CA LEU A 75 10.85 -10.31 10.65
C LEU A 75 9.81 -11.34 11.12
N VAL A 76 8.65 -11.41 10.46
CA VAL A 76 7.62 -12.43 10.77
C VAL A 76 8.15 -13.83 10.61
N VAL A 77 8.89 -14.13 9.54
CA VAL A 77 9.55 -15.43 9.34
C VAL A 77 10.56 -15.72 10.45
N ALA A 78 11.45 -14.75 10.76
CA ALA A 78 12.48 -14.91 11.78
C ALA A 78 11.89 -15.17 13.18
N LEU A 79 10.80 -14.49 13.54
CA LEU A 79 10.09 -14.71 14.79
C LEU A 79 9.26 -15.99 14.76
N GLY A 80 8.60 -16.26 13.65
CA GLY A 80 7.74 -17.44 13.44
C GLY A 80 8.48 -18.75 13.65
N ARG A 81 9.72 -18.85 13.20
CA ARG A 81 10.60 -20.02 13.44
C ARG A 81 10.72 -20.40 14.93
N ARG A 82 10.59 -19.43 15.82
CA ARG A 82 10.65 -19.64 17.28
C ARG A 82 9.27 -19.84 17.91
N HIS A 83 8.20 -19.60 17.14
CA HIS A 83 6.82 -19.58 17.64
C HIS A 83 5.89 -20.50 16.85
N GLY A 84 6.42 -21.53 16.17
CA GLY A 84 5.62 -22.60 15.59
C GLY A 84 5.41 -22.52 14.08
N LEU A 85 6.07 -21.59 13.37
CA LEU A 85 6.11 -21.64 11.90
C LEU A 85 6.84 -22.90 11.46
N SER A 86 6.19 -23.74 10.66
CA SER A 86 6.81 -24.96 10.14
C SER A 86 7.89 -24.64 9.10
N ALA A 87 8.82 -25.56 8.89
CA ALA A 87 9.86 -25.40 7.87
C ALA A 87 9.25 -25.31 6.44
N GLU A 88 8.12 -25.96 6.22
CA GLU A 88 7.40 -25.91 4.94
C GLU A 88 6.77 -24.53 4.69
N GLU A 89 6.07 -23.97 5.68
CA GLU A 89 5.49 -22.63 5.60
C GLU A 89 6.59 -21.56 5.44
N GLU A 90 7.71 -21.68 6.19
CA GLU A 90 8.87 -20.81 6.04
C GLU A 90 9.41 -20.87 4.60
N ALA A 91 9.64 -22.08 4.07
CA ALA A 91 10.17 -22.26 2.72
C ALA A 91 9.24 -21.63 1.66
N LYS A 92 7.92 -21.78 1.82
CA LYS A 92 6.93 -21.16 0.95
C LYS A 92 7.04 -19.62 0.97
N ILE A 93 7.08 -19.01 2.16
CA ILE A 93 7.19 -17.55 2.29
C ILE A 93 8.51 -17.04 1.67
N VAL A 94 9.63 -17.74 1.92
CA VAL A 94 10.93 -17.38 1.35
C VAL A 94 10.90 -17.46 -0.17
N GLN A 95 10.32 -18.51 -0.73
CA GLN A 95 10.16 -18.66 -2.19
C GLN A 95 9.34 -17.51 -2.79
N GLU A 96 8.25 -17.09 -2.16
CA GLU A 96 7.46 -15.97 -2.64
C GLU A 96 8.22 -14.64 -2.54
N LEU A 97 9.02 -14.43 -1.49
CA LEU A 97 9.92 -13.28 -1.38
C LEU A 97 10.99 -13.26 -2.48
N GLU A 98 11.54 -14.42 -2.86
CA GLU A 98 12.51 -14.53 -3.96
C GLU A 98 11.87 -14.23 -5.33
N ARG A 99 10.57 -14.51 -5.51
CA ARG A 99 9.81 -14.22 -6.73
C ARG A 99 9.34 -12.77 -6.83
N LEU A 100 9.35 -12.00 -5.73
CA LEU A 100 8.86 -10.62 -5.71
C LEU A 100 9.42 -9.73 -6.83
N PRO A 101 10.73 -9.74 -7.19
CA PRO A 101 11.25 -8.91 -8.25
C PRO A 101 10.56 -9.17 -9.60
N GLU A 102 10.27 -10.42 -9.93
CA GLU A 102 9.55 -10.80 -11.15
C GLU A 102 8.08 -10.36 -11.09
N GLN A 103 7.42 -10.60 -9.96
CA GLN A 103 6.03 -10.20 -9.76
C GLN A 103 5.85 -8.67 -9.84
N ILE A 104 6.78 -7.90 -9.27
CA ILE A 104 6.79 -6.44 -9.38
C ILE A 104 7.02 -6.00 -10.83
N GLN A 105 7.93 -6.65 -11.57
CA GLN A 105 8.11 -6.36 -12.99
C GLN A 105 6.84 -6.62 -13.80
N HIS A 106 6.07 -7.65 -13.47
CA HIS A 106 4.77 -7.90 -14.10
C HIS A 106 3.75 -6.80 -13.74
N ALA A 107 3.70 -6.35 -12.49
CA ALA A 107 2.83 -5.26 -12.08
C ALA A 107 3.20 -3.94 -12.80
N LEU A 108 4.48 -3.65 -12.98
CA LEU A 108 4.96 -2.48 -13.73
C LEU A 108 4.55 -2.51 -15.21
N LYS A 109 4.39 -3.67 -15.84
CA LYS A 109 3.90 -3.78 -17.23
C LYS A 109 2.45 -3.31 -17.41
N LEU A 110 1.70 -3.12 -16.33
CA LEU A 110 0.35 -2.54 -16.38
C LEU A 110 0.37 -1.02 -16.61
N GLU A 111 1.53 -0.37 -16.51
CA GLU A 111 1.68 1.08 -16.59
C GLU A 111 0.96 1.73 -17.78
N PRO A 112 1.06 1.24 -19.03
CA PRO A 112 0.38 1.89 -20.16
C PRO A 112 -1.15 1.86 -20.06
N ALA A 113 -1.71 0.82 -19.45
CA ALA A 113 -3.15 0.73 -19.22
C ALA A 113 -3.60 1.59 -18.02
N ILE A 114 -2.76 1.69 -16.99
CA ILE A 114 -2.99 2.56 -15.84
C ILE A 114 -2.93 4.04 -16.27
N GLU A 115 -2.03 4.42 -17.17
CA GLU A 115 -1.96 5.76 -17.75
C GLU A 115 -3.27 6.13 -18.46
N GLN A 116 -3.86 5.18 -19.22
CA GLN A 116 -5.18 5.38 -19.84
C GLN A 116 -6.28 5.58 -18.78
N TRP A 117 -6.24 4.83 -17.69
CA TRP A 117 -7.17 5.04 -16.58
C TRP A 117 -7.01 6.41 -15.93
N ALA A 118 -5.76 6.82 -15.72
CA ALA A 118 -5.45 8.09 -15.07
C ALA A 118 -6.08 9.30 -15.79
N ALA A 119 -6.26 9.24 -17.12
CA ALA A 119 -6.92 10.28 -17.89
C ALA A 119 -8.37 10.53 -17.43
N LEU A 120 -9.02 9.51 -16.85
CA LEU A 120 -10.40 9.62 -16.34
C LEU A 120 -10.49 10.33 -14.98
N PHE A 121 -9.34 10.65 -14.37
CA PHE A 121 -9.25 11.34 -13.07
C PHE A 121 -8.93 12.84 -13.20
N GLY A 122 -8.68 13.35 -14.40
CA GLY A 122 -8.19 14.71 -14.59
C GLY A 122 -9.09 15.80 -13.98
N ASP A 123 -10.38 15.66 -14.05
CA ASP A 123 -11.40 16.56 -13.51
C ASP A 123 -11.96 16.14 -12.15
N LYS A 124 -11.59 14.94 -11.65
CA LYS A 124 -12.11 14.42 -10.39
C LYS A 124 -11.53 15.15 -9.18
N LYS A 125 -12.35 15.29 -8.15
CA LYS A 125 -12.00 15.92 -6.87
C LYS A 125 -11.98 14.94 -5.73
N ASP A 126 -12.74 13.86 -5.85
CA ASP A 126 -12.91 12.82 -4.84
C ASP A 126 -12.65 11.46 -5.46
N ALA A 127 -12.24 10.49 -4.63
CA ALA A 127 -12.06 9.09 -5.02
C ALA A 127 -12.19 8.17 -3.81
N LEU A 128 -12.79 7.00 -3.98
CA LEU A 128 -12.84 5.97 -2.94
C LEU A 128 -11.96 4.78 -3.30
N PHE A 129 -11.29 4.24 -2.29
CA PHE A 129 -10.50 3.03 -2.40
C PHE A 129 -11.10 1.93 -1.54
N LEU A 130 -11.18 0.72 -2.10
CA LEU A 130 -11.80 -0.43 -1.44
C LEU A 130 -10.85 -1.61 -1.36
N GLY A 131 -10.77 -2.20 -0.19
CA GLY A 131 -10.06 -3.45 0.05
C GLY A 131 -10.79 -4.29 1.10
N ARG A 132 -10.45 -5.58 1.17
CA ARG A 132 -10.90 -6.47 2.24
C ARG A 132 -9.72 -7.20 2.87
N GLY A 133 -9.80 -7.51 4.18
CA GLY A 133 -8.70 -8.17 4.89
C GLY A 133 -7.40 -7.39 4.73
N ALA A 134 -6.32 -8.08 4.40
CA ALA A 134 -4.99 -7.49 4.20
C ALA A 134 -4.93 -6.44 3.05
N GLN A 135 -5.91 -6.43 2.14
CA GLN A 135 -5.94 -5.45 1.06
C GLN A 135 -6.61 -4.11 1.46
N TYR A 136 -7.23 -4.00 2.62
CA TYR A 136 -7.71 -2.71 3.10
C TYR A 136 -6.55 -1.74 3.42
N PRO A 137 -5.50 -2.12 4.18
CA PRO A 137 -4.31 -1.27 4.32
C PRO A 137 -3.64 -0.91 2.98
N VAL A 138 -3.66 -1.79 1.99
CA VAL A 138 -3.15 -1.51 0.64
C VAL A 138 -4.01 -0.43 -0.04
N ALA A 139 -5.33 -0.52 0.08
CA ALA A 139 -6.25 0.52 -0.40
C ALA A 139 -6.01 1.87 0.31
N MET A 140 -5.72 1.85 1.62
CA MET A 140 -5.35 3.06 2.38
C MET A 140 -4.07 3.71 1.82
N GLU A 141 -3.05 2.92 1.52
CA GLU A 141 -1.80 3.41 0.91
C GLU A 141 -2.06 4.00 -0.48
N GLY A 142 -2.87 3.34 -1.31
CA GLY A 142 -3.27 3.86 -2.61
C GLY A 142 -3.99 5.21 -2.51
N ALA A 143 -4.96 5.33 -1.59
CA ALA A 143 -5.67 6.58 -1.32
C ALA A 143 -4.72 7.68 -0.82
N LEU A 144 -3.78 7.33 0.06
CA LEU A 144 -2.76 8.25 0.56
C LEU A 144 -1.89 8.76 -0.59
N LYS A 145 -1.36 7.89 -1.45
CA LYS A 145 -0.52 8.30 -2.59
C LYS A 145 -1.30 9.22 -3.55
N LEU A 146 -2.54 8.87 -3.88
CA LEU A 146 -3.35 9.73 -4.74
C LEU A 146 -3.58 11.10 -4.11
N LYS A 147 -3.90 11.16 -2.83
CA LYS A 147 -4.10 12.40 -2.07
C LYS A 147 -2.85 13.25 -2.04
N GLU A 148 -1.71 12.68 -1.69
CA GLU A 148 -0.46 13.40 -1.49
C GLU A 148 0.01 14.11 -2.76
N ILE A 149 -0.06 13.48 -3.93
CA ILE A 149 0.57 13.99 -5.14
C ILE A 149 -0.39 14.56 -6.17
N SER A 150 -1.70 14.20 -6.14
CA SER A 150 -2.71 14.72 -7.08
C SER A 150 -3.67 15.74 -6.44
N TYR A 151 -3.71 15.82 -5.12
CA TYR A 151 -4.63 16.65 -4.32
C TYR A 151 -6.11 16.26 -4.46
N ILE A 152 -6.42 15.09 -5.02
CA ILE A 152 -7.75 14.50 -4.97
C ILE A 152 -8.03 14.08 -3.52
N HIS A 153 -9.22 14.41 -3.01
CA HIS A 153 -9.66 13.91 -1.73
C HIS A 153 -9.97 12.41 -1.85
N ALA A 154 -8.98 11.60 -1.54
CA ALA A 154 -9.06 10.15 -1.64
C ALA A 154 -9.15 9.51 -0.26
N GLU A 155 -10.11 8.61 -0.06
CA GLU A 155 -10.31 7.87 1.17
C GLU A 155 -10.43 6.37 0.89
N ALA A 156 -10.02 5.57 1.87
CA ALA A 156 -10.15 4.12 1.78
C ALA A 156 -11.12 3.59 2.85
N TYR A 157 -11.91 2.60 2.46
CA TYR A 157 -12.84 1.91 3.35
C TYR A 157 -12.70 0.39 3.20
N PRO A 158 -12.88 -0.36 4.31
CA PRO A 158 -13.14 -1.79 4.18
C PRO A 158 -14.40 -1.97 3.35
N ALA A 159 -14.33 -2.74 2.25
CA ALA A 159 -15.47 -2.86 1.34
C ALA A 159 -16.75 -3.36 2.03
N GLY A 160 -16.60 -4.13 3.13
CA GLY A 160 -17.74 -4.58 3.93
C GLY A 160 -18.48 -3.46 4.68
N GLU A 161 -17.81 -2.32 4.89
CA GLU A 161 -18.36 -1.17 5.64
C GLU A 161 -19.09 -0.16 4.73
N LEU A 162 -19.14 -0.39 3.41
CA LEU A 162 -19.78 0.54 2.48
C LEU A 162 -21.20 0.93 2.87
N LYS A 163 -21.99 -0.04 3.39
CA LYS A 163 -23.39 0.19 3.79
C LYS A 163 -23.55 1.07 5.03
N HIS A 164 -22.48 1.28 5.77
CA HIS A 164 -22.49 2.07 7.01
C HIS A 164 -22.16 3.56 6.79
N GLY A 165 -22.33 4.04 5.54
CA GLY A 165 -22.16 5.46 5.21
C GLY A 165 -21.55 5.71 3.84
N PRO A 166 -20.36 5.16 3.52
CA PRO A 166 -19.64 5.50 2.28
C PRO A 166 -20.44 5.26 0.99
N LEU A 167 -21.36 4.31 0.99
CA LEU A 167 -22.22 4.02 -0.16
C LEU A 167 -23.12 5.21 -0.56
N ALA A 168 -23.38 6.16 0.36
CA ALA A 168 -24.13 7.37 0.08
C ALA A 168 -23.35 8.37 -0.81
N LEU A 169 -22.02 8.23 -0.90
CA LEU A 169 -21.15 9.06 -1.72
C LEU A 169 -21.06 8.58 -3.17
N ILE A 170 -21.61 7.41 -3.49
CA ILE A 170 -21.47 6.79 -4.80
C ILE A 170 -22.48 7.41 -5.78
N ASP A 171 -21.93 7.99 -6.84
CA ASP A 171 -22.63 8.48 -8.02
C ASP A 171 -21.79 8.24 -9.29
N SER A 172 -22.24 8.78 -10.44
CA SER A 172 -21.53 8.63 -11.72
C SER A 172 -20.19 9.37 -11.79
N GLU A 173 -19.95 10.30 -10.88
CA GLU A 173 -18.73 11.12 -10.86
C GLU A 173 -17.67 10.57 -9.87
N MET A 174 -18.07 9.64 -9.00
CA MET A 174 -17.17 9.05 -8.00
C MET A 174 -16.38 7.87 -8.57
N PRO A 175 -15.07 8.01 -8.81
CA PRO A 175 -14.23 6.86 -9.12
C PRO A 175 -14.00 6.01 -7.86
N VAL A 176 -14.18 4.70 -8.02
CA VAL A 176 -13.99 3.73 -6.95
C VAL A 176 -12.92 2.72 -7.36
N ILE A 177 -11.79 2.76 -6.69
CA ILE A 177 -10.64 1.89 -6.94
C ILE A 177 -10.71 0.69 -6.01
N ALA A 178 -10.59 -0.52 -6.52
CA ALA A 178 -10.66 -1.74 -5.72
C ALA A 178 -9.49 -2.67 -5.96
N VAL A 179 -9.02 -3.29 -4.88
CA VAL A 179 -7.97 -4.31 -4.87
C VAL A 179 -8.62 -5.69 -4.65
N ALA A 180 -8.55 -6.56 -5.66
CA ALA A 180 -9.30 -7.79 -5.76
C ALA A 180 -8.41 -9.03 -6.02
N PRO A 181 -7.57 -9.46 -5.05
CA PRO A 181 -6.84 -10.72 -5.17
C PRO A 181 -7.81 -11.90 -5.20
N ASN A 182 -7.39 -13.02 -5.79
CA ASN A 182 -8.18 -14.24 -5.83
C ASN A 182 -8.01 -15.03 -4.52
N ASN A 183 -8.74 -14.64 -3.49
CA ASN A 183 -8.73 -15.27 -2.18
C ASN A 183 -10.16 -15.52 -1.66
N GLU A 184 -10.28 -16.06 -0.45
CA GLU A 184 -11.56 -16.37 0.20
C GLU A 184 -12.53 -15.18 0.34
N LEU A 185 -12.04 -13.94 0.30
CA LEU A 185 -12.83 -12.72 0.45
C LEU A 185 -13.30 -12.15 -0.90
N LEU A 186 -12.87 -12.72 -2.03
CA LEU A 186 -13.16 -12.19 -3.37
C LEU A 186 -14.66 -12.14 -3.66
N GLU A 187 -15.42 -13.18 -3.36
CA GLU A 187 -16.87 -13.21 -3.65
C GLU A 187 -17.64 -12.15 -2.82
N LYS A 188 -17.19 -11.89 -1.59
CA LYS A 188 -17.74 -10.81 -0.76
C LYS A 188 -17.38 -9.44 -1.32
N LEU A 189 -16.16 -9.26 -1.83
CA LEU A 189 -15.75 -8.02 -2.49
C LEU A 189 -16.57 -7.79 -3.75
N LYS A 190 -16.74 -8.81 -4.61
CA LYS A 190 -17.56 -8.74 -5.83
C LYS A 190 -18.98 -8.25 -5.53
N SER A 191 -19.59 -8.77 -4.46
CA SER A 191 -20.92 -8.33 -4.03
C SER A 191 -20.93 -6.82 -3.67
N ASN A 192 -19.90 -6.34 -2.97
CA ASN A 192 -19.78 -4.91 -2.66
C ASN A 192 -19.57 -4.06 -3.92
N LEU A 193 -18.76 -4.52 -4.89
CA LEU A 193 -18.55 -3.82 -6.15
C LEU A 193 -19.84 -3.76 -7.00
N GLN A 194 -20.65 -4.81 -6.96
CA GLN A 194 -21.98 -4.80 -7.61
C GLN A 194 -22.91 -3.73 -7.01
N GLU A 195 -22.83 -3.49 -5.69
CA GLU A 195 -23.62 -2.43 -5.04
C GLU A 195 -23.17 -1.04 -5.47
N VAL A 196 -21.87 -0.82 -5.68
CA VAL A 196 -21.29 0.41 -6.23
C VAL A 196 -21.76 0.60 -7.68
N HIS A 197 -21.60 -0.44 -8.51
CA HIS A 197 -22.00 -0.43 -9.91
C HIS A 197 -23.49 -0.13 -10.10
N ALA A 198 -24.35 -0.75 -9.28
CA ALA A 198 -25.81 -0.52 -9.34
C ALA A 198 -26.24 0.92 -9.04
N ARG A 199 -25.35 1.73 -8.45
CA ARG A 199 -25.56 3.16 -8.16
C ARG A 199 -24.87 4.09 -9.17
N GLY A 200 -24.33 3.52 -10.25
CA GLY A 200 -23.65 4.25 -11.31
C GLY A 200 -22.19 4.59 -11.05
N GLY A 201 -21.61 4.12 -9.93
CA GLY A 201 -20.19 4.36 -9.61
C GLY A 201 -19.24 3.82 -10.69
N GLN A 202 -18.18 4.57 -10.96
CA GLN A 202 -17.12 4.19 -11.90
C GLN A 202 -16.11 3.30 -11.19
N LEU A 203 -16.07 2.02 -11.53
CA LEU A 203 -15.18 1.05 -10.91
C LEU A 203 -13.85 0.92 -11.68
N PHE A 204 -12.75 0.91 -10.93
CA PHE A 204 -11.38 0.65 -11.38
C PHE A 204 -10.82 -0.50 -10.54
N VAL A 205 -10.79 -1.69 -11.09
CA VAL A 205 -10.50 -2.90 -10.32
C VAL A 205 -9.18 -3.52 -10.75
N PHE A 206 -8.24 -3.58 -9.82
CA PHE A 206 -7.03 -4.38 -9.96
C PHE A 206 -7.33 -5.79 -9.44
N ALA A 207 -7.59 -6.71 -10.36
CA ALA A 207 -8.00 -8.07 -10.02
C ALA A 207 -6.93 -9.08 -10.40
N ASP A 208 -6.84 -10.15 -9.62
CA ASP A 208 -6.03 -11.32 -9.98
C ASP A 208 -6.42 -11.85 -11.37
N VAL A 209 -5.42 -12.37 -12.10
CA VAL A 209 -5.62 -12.91 -13.45
C VAL A 209 -6.65 -14.05 -13.49
N HIS A 210 -6.76 -14.81 -12.41
CA HIS A 210 -7.70 -15.93 -12.26
C HIS A 210 -9.01 -15.52 -11.57
N ALA A 211 -9.16 -14.27 -11.13
CA ALA A 211 -10.41 -13.81 -10.51
C ALA A 211 -11.56 -13.89 -11.54
N PRO A 212 -12.69 -14.54 -11.23
CA PRO A 212 -13.83 -14.67 -12.13
C PRO A 212 -14.63 -13.36 -12.17
N MET A 213 -14.04 -12.34 -12.79
CA MET A 213 -14.60 -11.00 -12.99
C MET A 213 -14.54 -10.64 -14.47
N GLU A 214 -15.55 -9.92 -14.95
CA GLU A 214 -15.63 -9.47 -16.33
C GLU A 214 -15.72 -7.95 -16.40
N SER A 215 -15.20 -7.38 -17.48
CA SER A 215 -15.41 -5.97 -17.80
C SER A 215 -16.83 -5.79 -18.31
N VAL A 216 -17.56 -4.87 -17.70
CA VAL A 216 -18.91 -4.45 -18.10
C VAL A 216 -18.91 -2.91 -18.13
N PRO A 217 -19.91 -2.25 -18.71
CA PRO A 217 -19.98 -0.79 -18.70
C PRO A 217 -19.74 -0.23 -17.29
N ASN A 218 -18.94 0.82 -17.16
CA ASN A 218 -18.50 1.46 -15.91
C ASN A 218 -17.62 0.58 -14.99
N VAL A 219 -17.14 -0.58 -15.45
CA VAL A 219 -16.17 -1.42 -14.73
C VAL A 219 -14.90 -1.55 -15.56
N ASN A 220 -13.89 -0.78 -15.19
CA ASN A 220 -12.55 -0.87 -15.74
C ASN A 220 -11.80 -1.97 -14.97
N LEU A 221 -11.26 -2.96 -15.67
CA LEU A 221 -10.62 -4.13 -15.06
C LEU A 221 -9.20 -4.28 -15.60
N LEU A 222 -8.21 -4.30 -14.70
CA LEU A 222 -6.83 -4.65 -15.00
C LEU A 222 -6.43 -5.93 -14.27
N ARG A 223 -5.74 -6.82 -15.00
CA ARG A 223 -5.34 -8.13 -14.48
C ARG A 223 -3.93 -8.07 -13.92
N VAL A 224 -3.84 -8.25 -12.60
CA VAL A 224 -2.58 -8.46 -11.89
C VAL A 224 -2.21 -9.93 -12.00
N ALA A 225 -0.93 -10.24 -12.22
CA ALA A 225 -0.45 -11.62 -12.26
C ALA A 225 -0.75 -12.36 -10.95
N GLU A 226 -0.90 -13.67 -11.05
CA GLU A 226 -1.11 -14.54 -9.87
C GLU A 226 -0.06 -14.24 -8.79
N THR A 227 -0.55 -14.03 -7.57
CA THR A 227 0.28 -13.61 -6.45
C THR A 227 -0.18 -14.30 -5.18
N ASP A 228 0.74 -14.93 -4.46
CA ASP A 228 0.42 -15.54 -3.17
C ASP A 228 -0.05 -14.46 -2.18
N GLU A 229 -1.00 -14.83 -1.32
CA GLU A 229 -1.64 -13.91 -0.39
C GLU A 229 -0.64 -13.21 0.54
N VAL A 230 0.45 -13.89 0.89
CA VAL A 230 1.47 -13.38 1.81
C VAL A 230 2.26 -12.19 1.24
N VAL A 231 2.45 -12.13 -0.07
CA VAL A 231 3.16 -11.04 -0.79
C VAL A 231 2.22 -10.12 -1.58
N ALA A 232 0.95 -10.49 -1.70
CA ALA A 232 -0.05 -9.70 -2.40
C ALA A 232 -0.12 -8.22 -1.95
N PRO A 233 0.00 -7.87 -0.65
CA PRO A 233 0.05 -6.48 -0.22
C PRO A 233 1.17 -5.66 -0.87
N ILE A 234 2.32 -6.29 -1.12
CA ILE A 234 3.47 -5.63 -1.78
C ILE A 234 3.16 -5.43 -3.27
N VAL A 235 2.73 -6.48 -3.96
CA VAL A 235 2.52 -6.47 -5.41
C VAL A 235 1.37 -5.56 -5.81
N TYR A 236 0.23 -5.61 -5.09
CA TYR A 236 -0.94 -4.78 -5.39
C TYR A 236 -0.75 -3.30 -5.05
N THR A 237 0.22 -2.94 -4.21
CA THR A 237 0.57 -1.54 -3.96
C THR A 237 1.15 -0.87 -5.22
N ILE A 238 1.91 -1.59 -6.06
CA ILE A 238 2.60 -1.03 -7.23
C ILE A 238 1.62 -0.37 -8.22
N PRO A 239 0.57 -1.04 -8.71
CA PRO A 239 -0.37 -0.41 -9.64
C PRO A 239 -1.13 0.79 -9.03
N LEU A 240 -1.35 0.81 -7.70
CA LEU A 240 -1.95 1.97 -7.04
C LEU A 240 -1.00 3.17 -7.02
N GLN A 241 0.29 2.94 -6.80
CA GLN A 241 1.33 3.98 -6.88
C GLN A 241 1.46 4.52 -8.31
N LEU A 242 1.44 3.65 -9.33
CA LEU A 242 1.44 4.07 -10.73
C LEU A 242 0.20 4.92 -11.07
N LEU A 243 -0.98 4.52 -10.61
CA LEU A 243 -2.21 5.30 -10.83
C LEU A 243 -2.08 6.70 -10.23
N ALA A 244 -1.63 6.81 -8.98
CA ALA A 244 -1.43 8.09 -8.32
C ALA A 244 -0.42 8.97 -9.08
N TYR A 245 0.68 8.38 -9.55
CA TYR A 245 1.72 9.05 -10.33
C TYR A 245 1.16 9.64 -11.63
N HIS A 246 0.50 8.84 -12.47
CA HIS A 246 -0.04 9.30 -13.74
C HIS A 246 -1.18 10.31 -13.57
N VAL A 247 -2.02 10.16 -12.55
CA VAL A 247 -3.04 11.16 -12.22
C VAL A 247 -2.39 12.49 -11.84
N ALA A 248 -1.32 12.48 -11.05
CA ALA A 248 -0.57 13.69 -10.69
C ALA A 248 0.01 14.38 -11.93
N LEU A 249 0.59 13.63 -12.88
CA LEU A 249 1.09 14.18 -14.14
C LEU A 249 -0.02 14.86 -14.96
N ILE A 250 -1.19 14.23 -15.07
CA ILE A 250 -2.34 14.79 -15.80
C ILE A 250 -2.85 16.08 -15.13
N LYS A 251 -2.86 16.12 -13.80
CA LYS A 251 -3.24 17.30 -13.03
C LYS A 251 -2.17 18.39 -13.01
N GLY A 252 -0.96 18.11 -13.54
CA GLY A 252 0.15 19.05 -13.60
C GLY A 252 0.75 19.38 -12.24
N THR A 253 0.63 18.47 -11.27
CA THR A 253 1.20 18.63 -9.92
C THR A 253 2.62 18.09 -9.85
N ASP A 254 3.43 18.60 -8.93
CA ASP A 254 4.78 18.10 -8.69
C ASP A 254 4.72 16.78 -7.92
N VAL A 255 5.19 15.70 -8.53
CA VAL A 255 5.17 14.35 -7.95
C VAL A 255 6.24 14.14 -6.87
N ASP A 256 7.35 14.89 -6.95
CA ASP A 256 8.45 14.77 -6.01
C ASP A 256 8.33 15.73 -4.84
N GLN A 257 7.81 16.94 -5.08
CA GLN A 257 7.67 18.00 -4.08
C GLN A 257 6.23 18.53 -4.01
N PRO A 258 5.27 17.70 -3.57
CA PRO A 258 3.89 18.14 -3.42
C PRO A 258 3.77 19.25 -2.38
N ARG A 259 2.83 20.17 -2.61
CA ARG A 259 2.62 21.33 -1.73
C ARG A 259 2.31 20.89 -0.29
N ASN A 260 2.77 21.68 0.68
CA ASN A 260 2.46 21.54 2.12
C ASN A 260 2.96 20.24 2.77
N LEU A 261 3.77 19.46 2.08
CA LEU A 261 4.33 18.22 2.62
C LEU A 261 5.86 18.32 2.69
N ALA A 262 6.47 17.55 3.59
CA ALA A 262 7.91 17.43 3.73
C ALA A 262 8.30 15.95 3.80
N LYS A 263 9.49 15.60 3.29
CA LYS A 263 9.99 14.22 3.28
C LYS A 263 10.15 13.64 4.68
N SER A 264 10.52 14.48 5.65
CA SER A 264 10.68 14.09 7.05
C SER A 264 10.25 15.25 7.95
N VAL A 265 9.46 14.95 8.98
CA VAL A 265 9.06 15.91 10.02
C VAL A 265 10.02 15.74 11.19
N THR A 266 11.01 16.65 11.27
CA THR A 266 12.11 16.62 12.24
C THR A 266 11.87 17.52 13.45
N VAL A 267 10.83 18.34 13.41
CA VAL A 267 10.41 19.28 14.47
C VAL A 267 8.90 19.15 14.69
N GLU A 268 8.48 19.40 15.93
CA GLU A 268 7.07 19.53 16.29
C GLU A 268 6.55 20.95 16.02
#